data_78a74b7ec239b7cc0c6aa77c7124124e
#
_entry.id   78a74b7ec239b7cc0c6aa77c7124124e
#
_cell.length_a   1.000
_cell.length_b   1.000
_cell.length_c   1.000
_cell.angle_alpha   90.00
_cell.angle_beta   90.00
_cell.angle_gamma   90.00
#
_symmetry.space_group_name_H-M   'P 1'
#
loop_
_entity.id
_entity.type
_entity.pdbx_description
1 polymer ?
#
loop_
_entity_poly.entity_id
_entity_poly.type
_entity_poly.pdbx_seq_one_letter_code
_entity_poly.pdbx_strand_id
1 'polypeptide(L)'
;MSQLKDQSAAASSRRTFIKQAAAVTAVTGTGSIIKTPVYGQNQAPSTGRVIGANARINVGFVGVGNQGFNTHVRQIKNNDAKHNVQATAACDVFSEYRDRAQEFMGVKSGNVYNDHRKLLERKDIDAVVIATVDHWHAPVAIESMEAGKHVLIEKPMTRYLSEGFDVYDTCKRTKRVMQIGAVFCLEEKWHKAAQLVRDDMIGKLVLGQSSYCRNSPKGEWNYTINPKLTDASVAWKRWLGSTGTRPFNADHFFRWRKYNHYCCGILGDLLAHKIHPLMIASGNPEFPNRVACLGTKEITTDRDVPDNTQVLANFPSGYTLMVVGSTVNQQGLPEMLRGHHGTLYFGGDKVDLKPETPFGDEIDPESFSGLKPSGADFVAEHADWFDVIRNGGETKGNIDLSMRAQVVISLAEMSERMSLTLLFDEKSRKITTGTGQEVQPLNYPA
;
A
#
# COMPACT_ATOMS: atom_id res chain seq x y z
N MET A 1 35.25 -8.24 -62.04
CA MET A 1 36.34 -7.62 -61.28
C MET A 1 35.67 -6.62 -60.32
N SER A 2 35.68 -6.71 -59.06
CA SER A 2 36.47 -7.31 -58.01
C SER A 2 35.54 -7.66 -56.81
N GLN A 3 35.91 -8.70 -56.10
CA GLN A 3 35.26 -9.23 -54.92
C GLN A 3 35.34 -8.27 -53.76
N LEU A 4 34.27 -8.11 -52.98
CA LEU A 4 34.31 -7.67 -51.60
C LEU A 4 33.87 -8.83 -50.69
N LYS A 5 34.79 -9.21 -49.83
CA LYS A 5 34.66 -10.31 -48.86
C LYS A 5 33.77 -9.91 -47.70
N ASP A 6 32.83 -10.78 -47.47
CA ASP A 6 32.01 -10.88 -46.27
C ASP A 6 32.91 -11.21 -45.05
N GLN A 7 32.83 -10.41 -43.97
CA GLN A 7 33.37 -10.75 -42.66
C GLN A 7 32.23 -10.83 -41.68
N SER A 8 31.68 -12.04 -41.53
CA SER A 8 30.78 -12.38 -40.44
C SER A 8 31.54 -12.43 -39.11
N ALA A 9 31.22 -11.54 -38.20
CA ALA A 9 31.67 -11.61 -36.80
C ALA A 9 30.94 -12.75 -36.08
N ALA A 10 31.69 -13.82 -35.75
CA ALA A 10 31.17 -14.95 -34.99
C ALA A 10 30.87 -14.54 -33.55
N ALA A 11 29.63 -14.68 -33.12
CA ALA A 11 29.19 -14.54 -31.73
C ALA A 11 29.84 -15.65 -30.88
N SER A 12 30.68 -15.29 -29.92
CA SER A 12 31.31 -16.21 -28.98
C SER A 12 30.26 -16.80 -28.03
N SER A 13 30.16 -18.12 -27.99
CA SER A 13 29.16 -18.81 -27.15
C SER A 13 29.48 -18.67 -25.66
N ARG A 14 28.42 -18.68 -24.81
CA ARG A 14 28.52 -18.67 -23.33
C ARG A 14 29.52 -19.69 -22.74
N ARG A 15 29.77 -20.80 -23.44
CA ARG A 15 30.75 -21.83 -23.04
C ARG A 15 32.20 -21.37 -23.16
N THR A 16 32.53 -20.47 -24.07
CA THR A 16 33.90 -19.94 -24.25
C THR A 16 34.19 -18.90 -23.19
N PHE A 17 33.21 -18.12 -22.77
CA PHE A 17 33.36 -17.14 -21.69
C PHE A 17 33.66 -17.81 -20.32
N ILE A 18 32.96 -18.93 -20.02
CA ILE A 18 33.16 -19.67 -18.76
C ILE A 18 34.51 -20.34 -18.71
N LYS A 19 35.06 -20.82 -19.84
CA LYS A 19 36.37 -21.42 -19.89
C LYS A 19 37.53 -20.40 -19.74
N GLN A 20 37.35 -19.16 -20.14
CA GLN A 20 38.32 -18.10 -19.95
C GLN A 20 38.33 -17.54 -18.53
N ALA A 21 37.18 -17.54 -17.84
CA ALA A 21 37.12 -17.13 -16.42
C ALA A 21 37.74 -18.12 -15.44
N ALA A 22 37.82 -19.42 -15.83
CA ALA A 22 38.39 -20.47 -14.99
C ALA A 22 39.95 -20.58 -15.11
N ALA A 23 40.58 -19.89 -16.07
CA ALA A 23 42.00 -19.97 -16.31
C ALA A 23 42.83 -18.87 -15.62
N VAL A 24 42.24 -17.95 -14.88
CA VAL A 24 42.96 -16.84 -14.20
C VAL A 24 43.12 -17.08 -12.71
N THR A 25 42.68 -18.21 -12.15
CA THR A 25 42.75 -18.47 -10.70
C THR A 25 43.80 -19.53 -10.30
N ALA A 26 44.86 -19.66 -11.05
CA ALA A 26 45.92 -20.56 -10.65
C ALA A 26 47.29 -19.95 -10.95
N VAL A 27 47.77 -19.00 -10.17
CA VAL A 27 49.18 -18.72 -9.79
C VAL A 27 49.17 -17.62 -8.73
N THR A 28 49.40 -17.92 -7.50
CA THR A 28 50.47 -17.58 -6.56
C THR A 28 50.02 -17.88 -5.15
N GLY A 29 50.55 -18.95 -4.62
CA GLY A 29 50.49 -19.21 -3.20
C GLY A 29 51.51 -18.35 -2.45
N THR A 30 51.06 -17.53 -1.53
CA THR A 30 51.70 -17.25 -0.25
C THR A 30 50.62 -16.87 0.72
N GLY A 31 50.51 -17.59 1.81
CA GLY A 31 49.44 -17.51 2.77
C GLY A 31 49.37 -16.16 3.46
N SER A 32 48.29 -15.46 3.20
CA SER A 32 47.63 -14.63 4.16
C SER A 32 46.18 -15.10 4.17
N ILE A 33 45.82 -15.82 5.20
CA ILE A 33 44.40 -16.03 5.54
C ILE A 33 43.85 -14.64 5.80
N ILE A 34 43.29 -14.01 4.76
CA ILE A 34 42.36 -12.92 4.95
C ILE A 34 41.20 -13.57 5.70
N LYS A 35 41.24 -13.48 7.01
CA LYS A 35 40.02 -13.65 7.82
C LYS A 35 39.05 -12.62 7.28
N THR A 36 38.22 -13.02 6.31
CA THR A 36 36.94 -12.33 6.10
C THR A 36 36.37 -12.12 7.49
N PRO A 37 36.10 -10.89 7.92
CA PRO A 37 35.48 -10.70 9.20
C PRO A 37 34.20 -11.55 9.11
N VAL A 38 34.14 -12.60 9.90
CA VAL A 38 32.86 -13.18 10.31
C VAL A 38 32.06 -11.96 10.73
N TYR A 39 31.02 -11.63 10.00
CA TYR A 39 30.20 -10.46 10.25
C TYR A 39 30.02 -10.33 11.73
N GLY A 40 30.63 -9.29 12.26
CA GLY A 40 31.04 -9.23 13.61
C GLY A 40 29.88 -9.39 14.53
N GLN A 41 30.06 -10.23 15.46
CA GLN A 41 29.22 -10.37 16.62
C GLN A 41 28.94 -9.02 17.33
N ASN A 42 29.50 -7.88 16.85
CA ASN A 42 29.46 -6.57 17.49
C ASN A 42 29.08 -5.40 16.57
N GLN A 43 28.62 -5.63 15.35
CA GLN A 43 28.16 -4.54 14.45
C GLN A 43 26.76 -4.82 13.94
N ALA A 44 25.81 -4.71 14.82
CA ALA A 44 24.40 -4.75 14.43
C ALA A 44 23.93 -3.35 13.99
N PRO A 45 23.23 -3.22 12.84
CA PRO A 45 22.60 -1.97 12.49
C PRO A 45 21.57 -1.59 13.54
N SER A 46 21.53 -0.34 13.92
CA SER A 46 20.51 0.39 14.70
C SER A 46 19.94 -0.21 16.00
N THR A 47 19.92 -1.53 16.18
CA THR A 47 19.35 -2.20 17.36
C THR A 47 20.36 -3.06 18.13
N GLY A 48 21.64 -3.06 17.74
CA GLY A 48 22.62 -4.02 18.26
C GLY A 48 22.39 -5.44 17.72
N ARG A 49 21.52 -5.65 16.72
CA ARG A 49 21.20 -6.94 16.09
C ARG A 49 21.56 -6.93 14.60
N VAL A 50 22.11 -8.01 14.10
CA VAL A 50 22.29 -8.23 12.67
C VAL A 50 20.99 -8.80 12.10
N ILE A 51 20.37 -8.07 11.18
CA ILE A 51 19.25 -8.56 10.40
C ILE A 51 19.82 -9.26 9.17
N GLY A 52 19.90 -10.57 9.21
CA GLY A 52 20.39 -11.40 8.11
C GLY A 52 19.51 -12.63 7.91
N ALA A 53 19.87 -13.51 6.98
CA ALA A 53 19.08 -14.69 6.62
C ALA A 53 18.67 -15.58 7.81
N ASN A 54 19.46 -15.58 8.89
CA ASN A 54 19.17 -16.33 10.12
C ASN A 54 18.62 -15.44 11.25
N ALA A 55 18.50 -14.12 11.04
CA ALA A 55 17.97 -13.22 12.06
C ALA A 55 16.46 -13.13 11.97
N ARG A 56 15.80 -13.31 13.11
CA ARG A 56 14.35 -13.23 13.23
C ARG A 56 13.91 -11.76 13.27
N ILE A 57 12.88 -11.41 12.49
CA ILE A 57 12.22 -10.10 12.57
C ILE A 57 11.16 -10.19 13.66
N ASN A 58 11.25 -9.34 14.68
CA ASN A 58 10.25 -9.22 15.72
C ASN A 58 9.24 -8.13 15.35
N VAL A 59 7.97 -8.52 15.28
CA VAL A 59 6.87 -7.68 14.83
C VAL A 59 6.00 -7.24 16.01
N GLY A 60 5.78 -5.93 16.12
CA GLY A 60 4.77 -5.33 16.96
C GLY A 60 3.52 -4.98 16.17
N PHE A 61 2.35 -5.00 16.81
CA PHE A 61 1.07 -4.70 16.17
C PHE A 61 0.40 -3.53 16.90
N VAL A 62 -0.01 -2.51 16.15
CA VAL A 62 -0.78 -1.37 16.66
C VAL A 62 -2.12 -1.32 15.98
N GLY A 63 -3.21 -1.49 16.75
CA GLY A 63 -4.55 -1.74 16.24
C GLY A 63 -4.75 -3.23 15.96
N VAL A 64 -5.32 -3.95 16.92
CA VAL A 64 -5.60 -5.39 16.81
C VAL A 64 -7.10 -5.68 16.85
N GLY A 65 -7.88 -4.77 16.26
CA GLY A 65 -9.30 -4.94 15.96
C GLY A 65 -9.54 -6.05 14.94
N ASN A 66 -10.65 -5.97 14.20
CA ASN A 66 -11.02 -7.06 13.27
C ASN A 66 -9.97 -7.23 12.16
N GLN A 67 -9.61 -6.17 11.44
CA GLN A 67 -8.63 -6.23 10.36
C GLN A 67 -7.24 -6.57 10.91
N GLY A 68 -6.76 -5.80 11.89
CA GLY A 68 -5.44 -6.02 12.48
C GLY A 68 -5.25 -7.41 13.05
N PHE A 69 -6.27 -7.97 13.70
CA PHE A 69 -6.19 -9.32 14.25
C PHE A 69 -6.31 -10.42 13.19
N ASN A 70 -7.40 -10.39 12.41
CA ASN A 70 -7.70 -11.51 11.50
C ASN A 70 -6.73 -11.57 10.32
N THR A 71 -6.31 -10.42 9.82
CA THR A 71 -5.44 -10.32 8.65
C THR A 71 -3.96 -10.34 9.05
N HIS A 72 -3.54 -9.53 10.03
CA HIS A 72 -2.12 -9.36 10.32
C HIS A 72 -1.63 -10.25 11.46
N VAL A 73 -2.20 -10.12 12.67
CA VAL A 73 -1.73 -10.91 13.83
C VAL A 73 -1.83 -12.40 13.53
N ARG A 74 -2.98 -12.85 13.02
CA ARG A 74 -3.22 -14.26 12.73
C ARG A 74 -2.32 -14.80 11.61
N GLN A 75 -2.22 -14.09 10.50
CA GLN A 75 -1.42 -14.55 9.36
C GLN A 75 0.07 -14.55 9.67
N ILE A 76 0.59 -13.50 10.31
CA ILE A 76 2.00 -13.44 10.70
C ILE A 76 2.33 -14.52 11.73
N LYS A 77 1.48 -14.70 12.76
CA LYS A 77 1.69 -15.72 13.78
C LYS A 77 1.64 -17.15 13.23
N ASN A 78 0.69 -17.44 12.35
CA ASN A 78 0.54 -18.76 11.75
C ASN A 78 1.66 -19.11 10.76
N ASN A 79 2.36 -18.12 10.22
CA ASN A 79 3.45 -18.28 9.27
C ASN A 79 4.81 -17.86 9.86
N ASP A 80 4.93 -17.71 11.18
CA ASP A 80 6.12 -17.18 11.86
C ASP A 80 7.37 -18.01 11.56
N ALA A 81 7.29 -19.33 11.58
CA ALA A 81 8.40 -20.21 11.24
C ALA A 81 8.80 -20.13 9.76
N LYS A 82 7.80 -20.06 8.86
CA LYS A 82 8.02 -19.96 7.41
C LYS A 82 8.78 -18.70 7.03
N HIS A 83 8.45 -17.58 7.66
CA HIS A 83 9.05 -16.28 7.36
C HIS A 83 10.18 -15.88 8.31
N ASN A 84 10.57 -16.73 9.27
CA ASN A 84 11.53 -16.40 10.33
C ASN A 84 11.20 -15.06 11.01
N VAL A 85 9.97 -14.93 11.49
CA VAL A 85 9.46 -13.74 12.20
C VAL A 85 8.86 -14.14 13.54
N GLN A 86 8.59 -13.18 14.40
CA GLN A 86 7.93 -13.42 15.68
C GLN A 86 6.92 -12.30 15.97
N ALA A 87 5.67 -12.68 16.22
CA ALA A 87 4.68 -11.80 16.82
C ALA A 87 5.06 -11.55 18.28
N THR A 88 5.50 -10.32 18.61
CA THR A 88 6.22 -10.04 19.86
C THR A 88 5.41 -9.19 20.84
N ALA A 89 4.64 -8.22 20.34
CA ALA A 89 3.87 -7.30 21.16
C ALA A 89 2.63 -6.79 20.41
N ALA A 90 1.61 -6.39 21.16
CA ALA A 90 0.40 -5.80 20.61
C ALA A 90 -0.01 -4.54 21.40
N CYS A 91 -0.67 -3.61 20.69
CA CYS A 91 -1.25 -2.42 21.27
C CYS A 91 -2.66 -2.19 20.73
N ASP A 92 -3.62 -1.95 21.60
CA ASP A 92 -4.97 -1.50 21.26
C ASP A 92 -5.56 -0.72 22.44
N VAL A 93 -6.46 0.20 22.16
CA VAL A 93 -7.13 1.00 23.19
C VAL A 93 -8.27 0.22 23.88
N PHE A 94 -8.82 -0.82 23.24
CA PHE A 94 -9.88 -1.66 23.79
C PHE A 94 -9.29 -2.92 24.46
N SER A 95 -9.62 -3.13 25.74
CA SER A 95 -9.03 -4.21 26.55
C SER A 95 -9.28 -5.59 25.95
N GLU A 96 -10.49 -5.89 25.48
CA GLU A 96 -10.82 -7.20 24.89
C GLU A 96 -9.99 -7.52 23.64
N TYR A 97 -9.67 -6.51 22.85
CA TYR A 97 -8.80 -6.72 21.69
C TYR A 97 -7.36 -7.05 22.10
N ARG A 98 -6.87 -6.40 23.17
CA ARG A 98 -5.55 -6.72 23.74
C ARG A 98 -5.51 -8.14 24.30
N ASP A 99 -6.52 -8.54 25.09
CA ASP A 99 -6.61 -9.86 25.71
C ASP A 99 -6.64 -10.97 24.66
N ARG A 100 -7.47 -10.81 23.63
CA ARG A 100 -7.54 -11.71 22.47
C ARG A 100 -6.20 -11.83 21.75
N ALA A 101 -5.52 -10.72 21.52
CA ALA A 101 -4.22 -10.72 20.84
C ALA A 101 -3.14 -11.39 21.71
N GLN A 102 -3.12 -11.09 23.01
CA GLN A 102 -2.21 -11.71 23.98
C GLN A 102 -2.34 -13.23 24.00
N GLU A 103 -3.55 -13.73 24.14
CA GLU A 103 -3.85 -15.16 24.17
C GLU A 103 -3.41 -15.84 22.88
N PHE A 104 -3.81 -15.31 21.74
CA PHE A 104 -3.50 -15.92 20.43
C PHE A 104 -2.00 -15.91 20.11
N MET A 105 -1.31 -14.84 20.43
CA MET A 105 0.14 -14.73 20.23
C MET A 105 0.94 -15.55 21.24
N GLY A 106 0.37 -15.90 22.38
CA GLY A 106 1.05 -16.58 23.48
C GLY A 106 2.10 -15.71 24.17
N VAL A 107 1.88 -14.38 24.23
CA VAL A 107 2.83 -13.43 24.84
C VAL A 107 2.42 -13.10 26.29
N LYS A 108 3.42 -12.66 27.09
CA LYS A 108 3.17 -12.23 28.47
C LYS A 108 2.32 -10.94 28.51
N SER A 109 1.58 -10.72 29.60
CA SER A 109 0.75 -9.51 29.77
C SER A 109 1.53 -8.20 29.66
N GLY A 110 2.81 -8.19 30.06
CA GLY A 110 3.70 -7.05 29.89
C GLY A 110 4.07 -6.71 28.42
N ASN A 111 3.64 -7.52 27.46
CA ASN A 111 3.86 -7.31 26.02
C ASN A 111 2.62 -6.79 25.29
N VAL A 112 1.55 -6.47 26.01
CA VAL A 112 0.34 -5.83 25.46
C VAL A 112 0.10 -4.47 26.10
N TYR A 113 -0.17 -3.49 25.26
CA TYR A 113 -0.16 -2.08 25.64
C TYR A 113 -1.47 -1.38 25.25
N ASN A 114 -1.84 -0.34 25.98
CA ASN A 114 -2.91 0.58 25.58
C ASN A 114 -2.38 1.89 24.98
N ASP A 115 -1.05 2.04 24.92
CA ASP A 115 -0.33 3.15 24.30
C ASP A 115 0.78 2.60 23.41
N HIS A 116 0.71 2.91 22.11
CA HIS A 116 1.68 2.41 21.12
C HIS A 116 3.10 2.91 21.42
N ARG A 117 3.28 4.07 22.06
CA ARG A 117 4.60 4.60 22.43
C ARG A 117 5.36 3.63 23.33
N LYS A 118 4.64 2.96 24.25
CA LYS A 118 5.25 1.93 25.10
C LYS A 118 5.70 0.69 24.32
N LEU A 119 5.02 0.36 23.26
CA LEU A 119 5.47 -0.68 22.33
C LEU A 119 6.70 -0.21 21.55
N LEU A 120 6.73 1.06 21.10
CA LEU A 120 7.84 1.62 20.32
C LEU A 120 9.13 1.82 21.13
N GLU A 121 9.05 2.02 22.45
CA GLU A 121 10.20 2.07 23.37
C GLU A 121 11.00 0.76 23.39
N ARG A 122 10.41 -0.36 22.97
CA ARG A 122 11.07 -1.66 22.96
C ARG A 122 12.15 -1.74 21.87
N LYS A 123 13.35 -2.08 22.27
CA LYS A 123 14.52 -2.21 21.39
C LYS A 123 14.54 -3.54 20.62
N ASP A 124 13.79 -4.53 21.09
CA ASP A 124 13.70 -5.85 20.49
C ASP A 124 12.64 -5.96 19.38
N ILE A 125 11.86 -4.91 19.12
CA ILE A 125 10.94 -4.84 17.98
C ILE A 125 11.66 -4.22 16.78
N ASP A 126 11.60 -4.88 15.64
CA ASP A 126 12.23 -4.46 14.40
C ASP A 126 11.24 -3.79 13.44
N ALA A 127 9.98 -4.22 13.48
CA ALA A 127 8.96 -3.84 12.51
C ALA A 127 7.58 -3.72 13.20
N VAL A 128 6.74 -2.83 12.69
CA VAL A 128 5.41 -2.54 13.26
C VAL A 128 4.35 -2.63 12.16
N VAL A 129 3.30 -3.38 12.43
CA VAL A 129 2.07 -3.39 11.62
C VAL A 129 1.07 -2.42 12.24
N ILE A 130 0.55 -1.50 11.44
CA ILE A 130 -0.40 -0.47 11.84
C ILE A 130 -1.74 -0.74 11.14
N ALA A 131 -2.75 -1.12 11.92
CA ALA A 131 -4.11 -1.38 11.47
C ALA A 131 -5.13 -0.73 12.41
N THR A 132 -4.87 0.53 12.73
CA THR A 132 -5.72 1.41 13.54
C THR A 132 -6.89 1.96 12.71
N VAL A 133 -7.60 2.93 13.26
CA VAL A 133 -8.49 3.81 12.50
C VAL A 133 -7.65 4.84 11.72
N ASP A 134 -8.14 5.36 10.60
CA ASP A 134 -7.34 6.14 9.63
C ASP A 134 -6.62 7.34 10.26
N HIS A 135 -7.27 8.04 11.20
CA HIS A 135 -6.69 9.23 11.85
C HIS A 135 -5.52 8.93 12.81
N TRP A 136 -5.26 7.65 13.07
CA TRP A 136 -4.09 7.20 13.83
C TRP A 136 -2.97 6.63 12.93
N HIS A 137 -3.22 6.49 11.63
CA HIS A 137 -2.23 5.94 10.72
C HIS A 137 -0.95 6.79 10.69
N ALA A 138 -1.07 8.08 10.38
CA ALA A 138 0.08 8.96 10.28
C ALA A 138 0.87 9.11 11.59
N PRO A 139 0.24 9.44 12.75
CA PRO A 139 0.99 9.57 13.99
C PRO A 139 1.78 8.30 14.35
N VAL A 140 1.15 7.13 14.24
CA VAL A 140 1.80 5.86 14.59
C VAL A 140 2.90 5.52 13.60
N ALA A 141 2.70 5.77 12.30
CA ALA A 141 3.72 5.50 11.27
C ALA A 141 4.96 6.36 11.45
N ILE A 142 4.77 7.68 11.67
CA ILE A 142 5.85 8.63 11.90
C ILE A 142 6.63 8.24 13.17
N GLU A 143 5.95 8.08 14.31
CA GLU A 143 6.58 7.70 15.57
C GLU A 143 7.30 6.33 15.48
N SER A 144 6.76 5.38 14.71
CA SER A 144 7.41 4.07 14.47
C SER A 144 8.71 4.22 13.67
N MET A 145 8.70 4.97 12.56
CA MET A 145 9.88 5.18 11.74
C MET A 145 10.96 6.00 12.46
N GLU A 146 10.56 7.01 13.27
CA GLU A 146 11.48 7.76 14.14
C GLU A 146 12.11 6.88 15.23
N ALA A 147 11.35 5.91 15.74
CA ALA A 147 11.86 4.90 16.67
C ALA A 147 12.72 3.81 15.95
N GLY A 148 13.01 3.98 14.66
CA GLY A 148 13.86 3.08 13.87
C GLY A 148 13.17 1.80 13.40
N LYS A 149 11.83 1.71 13.47
CA LYS A 149 11.08 0.52 13.05
C LYS A 149 10.67 0.58 11.58
N HIS A 150 10.65 -0.56 10.91
CA HIS A 150 10.01 -0.72 9.62
C HIS A 150 8.50 -0.76 9.79
N VAL A 151 7.74 -0.34 8.78
CA VAL A 151 6.28 -0.14 8.89
C VAL A 151 5.53 -0.85 7.79
N LEU A 152 4.51 -1.64 8.17
CA LEU A 152 3.39 -1.98 7.30
C LEU A 152 2.16 -1.24 7.84
N ILE A 153 1.54 -0.43 7.00
CA ILE A 153 0.39 0.39 7.38
C ILE A 153 -0.81 0.05 6.50
N GLU A 154 -1.98 -0.19 7.11
CA GLU A 154 -3.21 -0.40 6.37
C GLU A 154 -3.60 0.82 5.53
N LYS A 155 -4.35 0.58 4.46
CA LYS A 155 -4.92 1.63 3.60
C LYS A 155 -6.16 2.27 4.26
N PRO A 156 -6.46 3.55 3.95
CA PRO A 156 -5.63 4.51 3.23
C PRO A 156 -4.39 4.86 4.05
N MET A 157 -3.32 5.35 3.40
CA MET A 157 -2.07 5.63 4.10
C MET A 157 -2.26 6.62 5.26
N THR A 158 -3.07 7.66 5.05
CA THR A 158 -3.37 8.67 6.07
C THR A 158 -4.80 9.18 5.94
N ARG A 159 -5.29 9.86 6.99
CA ARG A 159 -6.61 10.50 6.95
C ARG A 159 -6.62 11.75 6.07
N TYR A 160 -5.60 12.59 6.14
CA TYR A 160 -5.51 13.84 5.41
C TYR A 160 -4.23 13.93 4.57
N LEU A 161 -4.23 14.82 3.57
CA LEU A 161 -3.14 14.97 2.62
C LEU A 161 -1.85 15.45 3.28
N SER A 162 -1.91 16.42 4.19
CA SER A 162 -0.74 16.93 4.91
C SER A 162 -0.02 15.83 5.68
N GLU A 163 -0.78 14.99 6.38
CA GLU A 163 -0.25 13.81 7.06
C GLU A 163 0.46 12.84 6.11
N GLY A 164 -0.06 12.71 4.87
CA GLY A 164 0.56 11.88 3.84
C GLY A 164 1.97 12.35 3.50
N PHE A 165 2.17 13.66 3.35
CA PHE A 165 3.50 14.23 3.12
C PHE A 165 4.40 14.08 4.34
N ASP A 166 3.90 14.23 5.56
CA ASP A 166 4.68 14.02 6.78
C ASP A 166 5.18 12.57 6.89
N VAL A 167 4.33 11.59 6.57
CA VAL A 167 4.71 10.16 6.50
C VAL A 167 5.73 9.92 5.40
N TYR A 168 5.50 10.48 4.20
CA TYR A 168 6.40 10.37 3.06
C TYR A 168 7.80 10.91 3.37
N ASP A 169 7.88 12.15 3.86
CA ASP A 169 9.14 12.79 4.18
C ASP A 169 9.88 12.08 5.34
N THR A 170 9.13 11.59 6.34
CA THR A 170 9.70 10.79 7.42
C THR A 170 10.26 9.47 6.92
N CYS A 171 9.55 8.76 6.03
CA CYS A 171 10.03 7.51 5.44
C CYS A 171 11.34 7.74 4.64
N LYS A 172 11.37 8.77 3.79
CA LYS A 172 12.57 9.12 3.01
C LYS A 172 13.76 9.50 3.89
N ARG A 173 13.52 10.26 4.96
CA ARG A 173 14.56 10.70 5.90
C ARG A 173 15.11 9.56 6.76
N THR A 174 14.22 8.73 7.30
CA THR A 174 14.61 7.63 8.20
C THR A 174 15.10 6.38 7.45
N LYS A 175 14.82 6.31 6.14
CA LYS A 175 15.15 5.16 5.27
C LYS A 175 14.58 3.83 5.82
N ARG A 176 13.42 3.89 6.48
CA ARG A 176 12.72 2.69 6.92
C ARG A 176 11.92 2.10 5.77
N VAL A 177 11.88 0.79 5.68
CA VAL A 177 11.01 0.10 4.71
C VAL A 177 9.56 0.34 5.12
N MET A 178 8.78 0.87 4.20
CA MET A 178 7.34 1.03 4.36
C MET A 178 6.58 0.25 3.28
N GLN A 179 5.54 -0.45 3.72
CA GLN A 179 4.57 -1.16 2.89
C GLN A 179 3.17 -0.63 3.20
N ILE A 180 2.40 -0.27 2.17
CA ILE A 180 0.96 -0.03 2.32
C ILE A 180 0.19 -1.36 2.29
N GLY A 181 -0.79 -1.53 3.15
CA GLY A 181 -1.72 -2.67 3.19
C GLY A 181 -2.73 -2.65 2.04
N ALA A 182 -2.25 -2.40 0.84
CA ALA A 182 -3.02 -2.47 -0.40
C ALA A 182 -2.71 -3.79 -1.11
N VAL A 183 -3.15 -4.89 -0.53
CA VAL A 183 -2.78 -6.27 -0.88
C VAL A 183 -2.87 -6.61 -2.37
N PHE A 184 -3.76 -5.97 -3.12
CA PHE A 184 -3.88 -6.18 -4.56
C PHE A 184 -2.69 -5.66 -5.37
N CYS A 185 -1.79 -4.84 -4.78
CA CYS A 185 -0.53 -4.46 -5.41
C CYS A 185 0.38 -5.66 -5.70
N LEU A 186 0.15 -6.79 -5.04
CA LEU A 186 0.93 -8.03 -5.21
C LEU A 186 0.50 -8.84 -6.45
N GLU A 187 -0.71 -8.60 -7.00
CA GLU A 187 -1.21 -9.36 -8.15
C GLU A 187 -0.34 -9.15 -9.38
N GLU A 188 0.24 -10.22 -9.92
CA GLU A 188 1.14 -10.18 -11.08
C GLU A 188 0.50 -9.56 -12.32
N LYS A 189 -0.84 -9.63 -12.45
CA LYS A 189 -1.55 -9.04 -13.60
C LYS A 189 -1.30 -7.54 -13.75
N TRP A 190 -1.17 -6.78 -12.65
CA TRP A 190 -0.89 -5.35 -12.70
C TRP A 190 0.55 -5.06 -13.14
N HIS A 191 1.50 -5.89 -12.69
CA HIS A 191 2.90 -5.80 -13.08
C HIS A 191 3.11 -6.24 -14.54
N LYS A 192 2.36 -7.25 -15.00
CA LYS A 192 2.34 -7.65 -16.41
C LYS A 192 1.77 -6.53 -17.29
N ALA A 193 0.67 -5.91 -16.89
CA ALA A 193 0.12 -4.76 -17.61
C ALA A 193 1.12 -3.60 -17.65
N ALA A 194 1.79 -3.30 -16.52
CA ALA A 194 2.84 -2.29 -16.46
C ALA A 194 3.98 -2.57 -17.44
N GLN A 195 4.37 -3.84 -17.61
CA GLN A 195 5.36 -4.23 -18.60
C GLN A 195 4.85 -3.94 -20.02
N LEU A 196 3.64 -4.39 -20.37
CA LEU A 196 3.05 -4.20 -21.70
C LEU A 196 2.90 -2.70 -22.06
N VAL A 197 2.56 -1.86 -21.08
CA VAL A 197 2.49 -0.40 -21.26
C VAL A 197 3.88 0.19 -21.53
N ARG A 198 4.91 -0.21 -20.76
CA ARG A 198 6.29 0.25 -20.98
C ARG A 198 6.90 -0.24 -22.28
N ASP A 199 6.49 -1.43 -22.75
CA ASP A 199 6.90 -2.02 -24.01
C ASP A 199 6.11 -1.46 -25.22
N ASP A 200 5.27 -0.43 -24.99
CA ASP A 200 4.43 0.28 -25.96
C ASP A 200 3.41 -0.62 -26.71
N MET A 201 3.05 -1.77 -26.11
CA MET A 201 2.17 -2.76 -26.72
C MET A 201 0.72 -2.28 -26.94
N ILE A 202 0.32 -1.20 -26.31
CA ILE A 202 -1.02 -0.61 -26.47
C ILE A 202 -0.97 0.84 -26.97
N GLY A 203 0.23 1.32 -27.36
CA GLY A 203 0.44 2.72 -27.67
C GLY A 203 0.22 3.64 -26.46
N LYS A 204 0.09 4.93 -26.71
CA LYS A 204 -0.09 5.92 -25.63
C LYS A 204 -1.31 5.59 -24.76
N LEU A 205 -1.09 5.47 -23.44
CA LEU A 205 -2.17 5.24 -22.48
C LEU A 205 -3.15 6.42 -22.46
N VAL A 206 -4.45 6.13 -22.51
CA VAL A 206 -5.54 7.11 -22.59
C VAL A 206 -6.40 7.07 -21.34
N LEU A 207 -6.86 5.87 -20.91
CA LEU A 207 -7.80 5.72 -19.82
C LEU A 207 -7.59 4.39 -19.08
N GLY A 208 -7.43 4.47 -17.76
CA GLY A 208 -7.58 3.32 -16.88
C GLY A 208 -8.92 3.37 -16.16
N GLN A 209 -9.62 2.24 -16.03
CA GLN A 209 -10.87 2.18 -15.30
C GLN A 209 -10.96 0.95 -14.41
N SER A 210 -11.62 1.12 -13.26
CA SER A 210 -12.01 0.05 -12.33
C SER A 210 -13.15 0.50 -11.43
N SER A 211 -13.65 -0.42 -10.62
CA SER A 211 -14.67 -0.13 -9.63
C SER A 211 -14.55 -1.03 -8.41
N TYR A 212 -15.10 -0.55 -7.28
CA TYR A 212 -15.28 -1.37 -6.10
C TYR A 212 -16.72 -1.15 -5.59
N CYS A 213 -17.60 -2.07 -5.94
CA CYS A 213 -19.02 -1.96 -5.69
C CYS A 213 -19.51 -3.09 -4.80
N ARG A 214 -20.32 -2.75 -3.80
CA ARG A 214 -20.98 -3.66 -2.87
C ARG A 214 -22.44 -3.26 -2.73
N ASN A 215 -23.26 -4.16 -2.24
CA ASN A 215 -24.63 -3.83 -1.84
C ASN A 215 -24.93 -4.54 -0.53
N SER A 216 -24.91 -3.80 0.57
CA SER A 216 -25.15 -4.33 1.90
C SER A 216 -26.61 -4.01 2.34
N PRO A 217 -27.46 -5.02 2.59
CA PRO A 217 -28.85 -4.79 2.99
C PRO A 217 -29.00 -4.01 4.31
N LYS A 218 -27.99 -4.05 5.17
CA LYS A 218 -27.96 -3.33 6.45
C LYS A 218 -27.23 -1.97 6.36
N GLY A 219 -26.80 -1.57 5.17
CA GLY A 219 -25.86 -0.49 4.96
C GLY A 219 -24.40 -0.92 5.28
N GLU A 220 -23.47 -0.55 4.42
CA GLU A 220 -22.04 -0.86 4.62
C GLU A 220 -21.56 -0.22 5.93
N TRP A 221 -20.60 -0.88 6.61
CA TRP A 221 -20.01 -0.52 7.90
C TRP A 221 -20.95 -0.52 9.11
N ASN A 222 -22.19 -0.96 8.99
CA ASN A 222 -23.09 -1.17 10.14
C ASN A 222 -22.73 -2.46 10.90
N TYR A 223 -21.48 -2.54 11.35
CA TYR A 223 -20.97 -3.68 12.15
C TYR A 223 -21.72 -3.83 13.47
N THR A 224 -21.78 -5.07 13.96
CA THR A 224 -22.31 -5.35 15.29
C THR A 224 -21.44 -4.70 16.36
N ILE A 225 -22.07 -3.97 17.25
CA ILE A 225 -21.40 -3.36 18.40
C ILE A 225 -21.21 -4.43 19.48
N ASN A 226 -19.98 -4.62 19.92
CA ASN A 226 -19.68 -5.54 21.01
C ASN A 226 -20.16 -4.94 22.33
N PRO A 227 -21.06 -5.64 23.09
CA PRO A 227 -21.62 -5.10 24.34
C PRO A 227 -20.59 -4.96 25.46
N LYS A 228 -19.40 -5.57 25.34
CA LYS A 228 -18.31 -5.38 26.31
C LYS A 228 -17.59 -4.04 26.13
N LEU A 229 -17.85 -3.31 25.03
CA LEU A 229 -17.29 -1.98 24.86
C LEU A 229 -18.05 -0.99 25.73
N THR A 230 -17.36 -0.47 26.70
CA THR A 230 -17.84 0.57 27.63
C THR A 230 -16.77 1.65 27.77
N ASP A 231 -17.12 2.80 28.33
CA ASP A 231 -16.15 3.86 28.61
C ASP A 231 -15.01 3.38 29.52
N ALA A 232 -15.30 2.44 30.45
CA ALA A 232 -14.29 1.85 31.34
C ALA A 232 -13.36 0.83 30.64
N SER A 233 -13.82 0.19 29.54
CA SER A 233 -13.05 -0.86 28.85
C SER A 233 -12.19 -0.33 27.69
N VAL A 234 -12.36 0.95 27.32
CA VAL A 234 -11.66 1.61 26.21
C VAL A 234 -10.96 2.88 26.64
N ALA A 235 -9.75 3.12 26.18
CA ALA A 235 -9.07 4.39 26.36
C ALA A 235 -9.62 5.43 25.35
N TRP A 236 -10.88 5.87 25.55
CA TRP A 236 -11.64 6.67 24.60
C TRP A 236 -10.95 7.97 24.18
N LYS A 237 -10.42 8.73 25.15
CA LYS A 237 -9.67 9.96 24.85
C LYS A 237 -8.46 9.70 23.93
N ARG A 238 -7.78 8.57 24.13
CA ARG A 238 -6.66 8.17 23.29
C ARG A 238 -7.15 7.75 21.90
N TRP A 239 -8.27 7.03 21.82
CA TRP A 239 -8.86 6.66 20.53
C TRP A 239 -9.20 7.88 19.68
N LEU A 240 -9.75 8.93 20.28
CA LEU A 240 -10.08 10.18 19.57
C LEU A 240 -8.85 10.87 18.97
N GLY A 241 -7.72 10.88 19.66
CA GLY A 241 -6.49 11.54 19.17
C GLY A 241 -6.73 12.99 18.76
N SER A 242 -6.36 13.34 17.53
CA SER A 242 -6.49 14.68 16.95
C SER A 242 -7.91 15.04 16.47
N THR A 243 -8.89 14.14 16.55
CA THR A 243 -10.24 14.37 16.01
C THR A 243 -11.13 15.25 16.89
N GLY A 244 -10.60 15.80 17.95
CA GLY A 244 -11.32 16.61 18.94
C GLY A 244 -11.96 15.80 20.07
N THR A 245 -12.31 16.50 21.16
CA THR A 245 -12.91 15.86 22.34
C THR A 245 -14.41 15.68 22.16
N ARG A 246 -14.92 14.48 22.46
CA ARG A 246 -16.35 14.17 22.46
C ARG A 246 -16.67 13.06 23.45
N PRO A 247 -17.94 12.97 23.93
CA PRO A 247 -18.38 11.89 24.81
C PRO A 247 -18.15 10.51 24.19
N PHE A 248 -17.98 9.50 25.04
CA PHE A 248 -17.88 8.12 24.57
C PHE A 248 -19.11 7.71 23.73
N ASN A 249 -18.82 7.06 22.60
CA ASN A 249 -19.85 6.58 21.69
C ASN A 249 -19.39 5.26 21.05
N ALA A 250 -20.09 4.18 21.35
CA ALA A 250 -19.79 2.85 20.82
C ALA A 250 -20.04 2.73 19.31
N ASP A 251 -20.99 3.49 18.75
CA ASP A 251 -21.23 3.55 17.31
C ASP A 251 -20.04 4.15 16.58
N HIS A 252 -19.51 5.27 17.07
CA HIS A 252 -18.30 5.88 16.54
C HIS A 252 -17.10 4.92 16.61
N PHE A 253 -16.95 4.16 17.68
CA PHE A 253 -15.84 3.22 17.81
C PHE A 253 -15.90 2.07 16.82
N PHE A 254 -17.05 1.41 16.66
CA PHE A 254 -17.18 0.25 15.77
C PHE A 254 -17.49 0.60 14.32
N ARG A 255 -18.15 1.74 14.08
CA ARG A 255 -18.65 2.17 12.77
C ARG A 255 -17.99 3.47 12.30
N TRP A 256 -16.76 3.70 12.70
CA TRP A 256 -16.00 4.92 12.46
C TRP A 256 -15.92 5.30 10.96
N ARG A 257 -15.98 4.31 10.06
CA ARG A 257 -15.99 4.51 8.60
C ARG A 257 -17.21 5.27 8.08
N LYS A 258 -18.20 5.50 8.91
CA LYS A 258 -19.39 6.30 8.60
C LYS A 258 -19.16 7.80 8.78
N TYR A 259 -18.09 8.21 9.48
CA TYR A 259 -17.92 9.57 9.98
C TYR A 259 -16.68 10.24 9.42
N ASN A 260 -16.86 11.41 8.77
CA ASN A 260 -15.78 12.21 8.17
C ASN A 260 -14.68 12.64 9.16
N HIS A 261 -14.94 12.61 10.45
CA HIS A 261 -13.91 12.86 11.46
C HIS A 261 -12.78 11.83 11.45
N TYR A 262 -13.08 10.60 11.05
CA TYR A 262 -12.17 9.46 11.21
C TYR A 262 -11.69 8.88 9.89
N CYS A 263 -12.46 9.05 8.80
CA CYS A 263 -12.15 8.46 7.50
C CYS A 263 -12.71 9.30 6.34
N CYS A 264 -12.40 8.91 5.11
CA CYS A 264 -12.98 9.43 3.88
C CYS A 264 -13.93 8.43 3.19
N GLY A 265 -14.52 7.50 3.94
CA GLY A 265 -15.54 6.57 3.46
C GLY A 265 -15.06 5.69 2.30
N ILE A 266 -15.86 5.58 1.25
CA ILE A 266 -15.58 4.74 0.06
C ILE A 266 -14.19 5.05 -0.53
N LEU A 267 -13.81 6.32 -0.60
CA LEU A 267 -12.57 6.76 -1.24
C LEU A 267 -11.33 6.09 -0.64
N GLY A 268 -11.20 6.10 0.68
CA GLY A 268 -10.07 5.48 1.38
C GLY A 268 -10.27 3.99 1.67
N ASP A 269 -11.50 3.58 2.04
CA ASP A 269 -11.72 2.18 2.44
C ASP A 269 -11.80 1.22 1.23
N LEU A 270 -12.49 1.60 0.16
CA LEU A 270 -12.71 0.73 -0.99
C LEU A 270 -11.85 1.10 -2.21
N LEU A 271 -11.83 2.38 -2.63
CA LEU A 271 -11.20 2.75 -3.87
C LEU A 271 -9.67 2.73 -3.80
N ALA A 272 -9.07 2.83 -2.62
CA ALA A 272 -7.64 2.59 -2.45
C ALA A 272 -7.20 1.23 -3.03
N HIS A 273 -8.03 0.18 -2.92
CA HIS A 273 -7.78 -1.14 -3.48
C HIS A 273 -7.77 -1.20 -5.02
N LYS A 274 -8.24 -0.16 -5.68
CA LYS A 274 -8.29 -0.05 -7.14
C LYS A 274 -7.33 1.00 -7.68
N ILE A 275 -7.17 2.10 -6.95
CA ILE A 275 -6.27 3.20 -7.33
C ILE A 275 -4.81 2.72 -7.35
N HIS A 276 -4.32 2.08 -6.27
CA HIS A 276 -2.93 1.61 -6.20
C HIS A 276 -2.57 0.65 -7.35
N PRO A 277 -3.30 -0.45 -7.60
CA PRO A 277 -2.93 -1.37 -8.65
C PRO A 277 -3.09 -0.79 -10.06
N LEU A 278 -4.10 0.07 -10.33
CA LEU A 278 -4.21 0.76 -11.61
C LEU A 278 -3.02 1.70 -11.86
N MET A 279 -2.52 2.36 -10.82
CA MET A 279 -1.31 3.18 -10.93
C MET A 279 -0.07 2.33 -11.23
N ILE A 280 0.06 1.13 -10.65
CA ILE A 280 1.11 0.18 -11.04
C ILE A 280 0.97 -0.16 -12.52
N ALA A 281 -0.23 -0.54 -12.95
CA ALA A 281 -0.52 -0.99 -14.30
C ALA A 281 -0.28 0.08 -15.37
N SER A 282 -0.30 1.37 -15.01
CA SER A 282 0.07 2.47 -15.93
C SER A 282 1.54 2.45 -16.38
N GLY A 283 2.35 1.56 -15.81
CA GLY A 283 3.76 1.40 -16.15
C GLY A 283 4.71 2.38 -15.45
N ASN A 284 4.26 3.59 -15.16
CA ASN A 284 4.99 4.62 -14.44
C ASN A 284 4.01 5.43 -13.56
N PRO A 285 3.85 5.09 -12.28
CA PRO A 285 2.98 5.84 -11.37
C PRO A 285 3.42 7.31 -11.25
N GLU A 286 2.50 8.24 -11.48
CA GLU A 286 2.71 9.68 -11.40
C GLU A 286 1.84 10.30 -10.31
N PHE A 287 2.17 11.52 -9.85
CA PHE A 287 1.20 12.33 -9.12
C PHE A 287 0.11 12.83 -10.05
N PRO A 288 -1.18 12.86 -9.63
CA PRO A 288 -2.21 13.45 -10.45
C PRO A 288 -1.98 14.96 -10.59
N ASN A 289 -2.26 15.53 -11.75
CA ASN A 289 -2.25 16.97 -11.94
C ASN A 289 -3.65 17.60 -11.82
N ARG A 290 -4.72 16.79 -11.90
CA ARG A 290 -6.11 17.24 -11.75
C ARG A 290 -6.99 16.10 -11.25
N VAL A 291 -7.86 16.38 -10.28
CA VAL A 291 -8.83 15.42 -9.73
C VAL A 291 -10.21 16.06 -9.62
N ALA A 292 -11.23 15.30 -10.03
CA ALA A 292 -12.65 15.60 -9.81
C ALA A 292 -13.34 14.39 -9.20
N CYS A 293 -14.24 14.63 -8.28
CA CYS A 293 -15.06 13.59 -7.68
C CYS A 293 -16.50 14.08 -7.44
N LEU A 294 -17.44 13.20 -7.73
CA LEU A 294 -18.85 13.37 -7.34
C LEU A 294 -19.21 12.28 -6.34
N GLY A 295 -19.98 12.65 -5.33
CA GLY A 295 -20.53 11.75 -4.32
C GLY A 295 -22.03 11.96 -4.14
N THR A 296 -22.76 10.88 -3.85
CA THR A 296 -24.16 10.93 -3.45
C THR A 296 -24.42 10.12 -2.20
N LYS A 297 -25.43 10.49 -1.41
CA LYS A 297 -25.83 9.82 -0.18
C LYS A 297 -27.36 9.81 -0.08
N GLU A 298 -28.00 8.88 -0.79
CA GLU A 298 -29.44 8.84 -0.91
C GLU A 298 -30.08 7.61 -0.23
N ILE A 299 -29.32 6.50 -0.13
CA ILE A 299 -29.85 5.23 0.37
C ILE A 299 -29.43 5.03 1.84
N THR A 300 -28.14 5.21 2.15
CA THR A 300 -27.63 5.04 3.52
C THR A 300 -27.38 6.39 4.17
N THR A 301 -28.45 6.97 4.74
CA THR A 301 -28.44 8.35 5.29
C THR A 301 -27.92 8.45 6.73
N ASP A 302 -27.54 7.33 7.34
CA ASP A 302 -27.08 7.23 8.74
C ASP A 302 -25.60 7.57 8.94
N ARG A 303 -25.00 8.31 7.99
CA ARG A 303 -23.54 8.56 7.91
C ARG A 303 -23.23 9.93 7.29
N ASP A 304 -21.98 10.38 7.46
CA ASP A 304 -21.50 11.61 6.83
C ASP A 304 -21.02 11.36 5.39
N VAL A 305 -20.38 10.20 5.18
CA VAL A 305 -19.72 9.85 3.91
C VAL A 305 -20.71 9.43 2.82
N PRO A 306 -20.42 9.67 1.55
CA PRO A 306 -21.22 9.20 0.42
C PRO A 306 -21.40 7.67 0.39
N ASP A 307 -22.50 7.21 -0.17
CA ASP A 307 -22.77 5.79 -0.45
C ASP A 307 -22.47 5.38 -1.90
N ASN A 308 -22.16 6.37 -2.75
CA ASN A 308 -21.77 6.20 -4.14
C ASN A 308 -20.82 7.33 -4.55
N THR A 309 -19.70 7.01 -5.25
CA THR A 309 -18.66 7.98 -5.64
C THR A 309 -18.08 7.67 -7.02
N GLN A 310 -17.73 8.71 -7.78
CA GLN A 310 -17.05 8.63 -9.06
C GLN A 310 -15.82 9.53 -9.05
N VAL A 311 -14.65 8.95 -9.18
CA VAL A 311 -13.35 9.65 -9.20
C VAL A 311 -12.80 9.69 -10.61
N LEU A 312 -12.39 10.89 -11.05
CA LEU A 312 -11.61 11.11 -12.26
C LEU A 312 -10.29 11.80 -11.87
N ALA A 313 -9.17 11.17 -12.19
CA ALA A 313 -7.84 11.72 -11.94
C ALA A 313 -7.05 11.77 -13.26
N ASN A 314 -6.57 12.95 -13.66
CA ASN A 314 -5.68 13.12 -14.79
C ASN A 314 -4.22 13.16 -14.32
N PHE A 315 -3.32 12.70 -15.20
CA PHE A 315 -1.88 12.63 -14.93
C PHE A 315 -1.07 13.39 -15.98
N PRO A 316 0.15 13.84 -15.66
CA PRO A 316 1.00 14.63 -16.58
C PRO A 316 1.27 13.96 -17.92
N SER A 317 1.40 12.63 -17.98
CA SER A 317 1.55 11.85 -19.23
C SER A 317 0.30 11.87 -20.14
N GLY A 318 -0.83 12.39 -19.64
CA GLY A 318 -2.05 12.65 -20.42
C GLY A 318 -3.12 11.58 -20.33
N TYR A 319 -2.95 10.56 -19.51
CA TYR A 319 -4.03 9.59 -19.27
C TYR A 319 -4.92 9.99 -18.07
N THR A 320 -6.09 9.33 -18.00
CA THR A 320 -7.05 9.50 -16.90
C THR A 320 -7.27 8.17 -16.19
N LEU A 321 -7.38 8.19 -14.87
CA LEU A 321 -7.99 7.11 -14.11
C LEU A 321 -9.44 7.46 -13.80
N MET A 322 -10.35 6.50 -14.03
CA MET A 322 -11.76 6.54 -13.66
C MET A 322 -12.04 5.40 -12.69
N VAL A 323 -12.38 5.73 -11.44
CA VAL A 323 -12.65 4.72 -10.42
C VAL A 323 -14.00 4.98 -9.77
N VAL A 324 -14.88 3.98 -9.81
CA VAL A 324 -16.25 4.07 -9.29
C VAL A 324 -16.40 3.24 -8.02
N GLY A 325 -17.03 3.80 -6.99
CA GLY A 325 -17.36 3.12 -5.76
C GLY A 325 -18.84 3.19 -5.42
N SER A 326 -19.40 2.07 -4.97
CA SER A 326 -20.78 2.04 -4.43
C SER A 326 -20.86 1.07 -3.25
N THR A 327 -21.66 1.44 -2.25
CA THR A 327 -22.06 0.56 -1.15
C THR A 327 -23.54 0.17 -1.19
N VAL A 328 -24.23 0.62 -2.23
CA VAL A 328 -25.70 0.46 -2.42
C VAL A 328 -26.07 -0.20 -3.75
N ASN A 329 -25.09 -0.51 -4.59
CA ASN A 329 -25.25 -1.30 -5.81
C ASN A 329 -23.96 -2.08 -6.08
N GLN A 330 -24.06 -3.38 -6.36
CA GLN A 330 -22.88 -4.24 -6.57
C GLN A 330 -22.36 -4.29 -8.01
N GLN A 331 -23.09 -3.68 -8.96
CA GLN A 331 -22.66 -3.67 -10.36
C GLN A 331 -21.52 -2.67 -10.56
N GLY A 332 -20.41 -3.15 -11.08
CA GLY A 332 -19.20 -2.37 -11.28
C GLY A 332 -18.84 -2.18 -12.75
N LEU A 333 -17.79 -1.43 -13.00
CA LEU A 333 -17.18 -1.29 -14.31
C LEU A 333 -16.19 -2.44 -14.55
N PRO A 334 -16.03 -2.90 -15.81
CA PRO A 334 -14.93 -3.80 -16.18
C PRO A 334 -13.58 -3.15 -15.86
N GLU A 335 -12.63 -3.96 -15.37
CA GLU A 335 -11.24 -3.50 -15.17
C GLU A 335 -10.50 -3.51 -16.49
N MET A 336 -9.97 -2.35 -16.93
CA MET A 336 -9.21 -2.25 -18.18
C MET A 336 -8.29 -1.04 -18.21
N LEU A 337 -7.24 -1.14 -19.04
CA LEU A 337 -6.42 -0.01 -19.49
C LEU A 337 -6.60 0.14 -21.00
N ARG A 338 -6.93 1.34 -21.44
CA ARG A 338 -7.12 1.70 -22.86
C ARG A 338 -5.93 2.52 -23.32
N GLY A 339 -5.19 1.98 -24.27
CA GLY A 339 -4.20 2.71 -25.03
C GLY A 339 -4.76 3.16 -26.38
N HIS A 340 -3.98 3.92 -27.13
CA HIS A 340 -4.38 4.37 -28.47
C HIS A 340 -4.42 3.23 -29.49
N HIS A 341 -3.53 2.23 -29.35
CA HIS A 341 -3.40 1.12 -30.28
C HIS A 341 -4.10 -0.16 -29.82
N GLY A 342 -4.28 -0.33 -28.50
CA GLY A 342 -4.90 -1.54 -27.94
C GLY A 342 -5.42 -1.33 -26.52
N THR A 343 -6.20 -2.31 -26.05
CA THR A 343 -6.81 -2.31 -24.73
C THR A 343 -6.42 -3.56 -23.96
N LEU A 344 -6.00 -3.40 -22.70
CA LEU A 344 -5.76 -4.49 -21.75
C LEU A 344 -7.02 -4.73 -20.91
N TYR A 345 -7.53 -5.94 -20.93
CA TYR A 345 -8.65 -6.40 -20.11
C TYR A 345 -8.13 -7.27 -18.97
N PHE A 346 -8.57 -6.99 -17.73
CA PHE A 346 -8.13 -7.73 -16.54
C PHE A 346 -9.13 -8.81 -16.15
N GLY A 347 -8.66 -10.06 -16.09
CA GLY A 347 -9.35 -11.18 -15.45
C GLY A 347 -8.86 -11.41 -14.00
N GLY A 348 -9.24 -12.54 -13.40
CA GLY A 348 -8.75 -12.97 -12.10
C GLY A 348 -7.22 -13.12 -12.10
N ASP A 349 -6.72 -14.06 -12.91
CA ASP A 349 -5.30 -14.41 -13.02
C ASP A 349 -4.74 -14.16 -14.44
N LYS A 350 -5.36 -13.25 -15.21
CA LYS A 350 -4.96 -13.00 -16.60
C LYS A 350 -5.07 -11.54 -17.01
N VAL A 351 -4.35 -11.22 -18.08
CA VAL A 351 -4.44 -9.98 -18.86
C VAL A 351 -4.63 -10.35 -20.31
N ASP A 352 -5.70 -9.84 -20.92
CA ASP A 352 -5.95 -10.00 -22.36
C ASP A 352 -5.65 -8.69 -23.08
N LEU A 353 -4.72 -8.70 -24.03
CA LEU A 353 -4.45 -7.61 -24.96
C LEU A 353 -5.37 -7.77 -26.18
N LYS A 354 -6.09 -6.72 -26.55
CA LYS A 354 -6.87 -6.65 -27.79
C LYS A 354 -6.52 -5.36 -28.54
N PRO A 355 -6.13 -5.43 -29.81
CA PRO A 355 -5.88 -4.25 -30.62
C PRO A 355 -7.17 -3.45 -30.83
N GLU A 356 -7.05 -2.15 -30.97
CA GLU A 356 -8.09 -1.30 -31.51
C GLU A 356 -8.21 -1.53 -33.03
N THR A 357 -9.43 -1.41 -33.58
CA THR A 357 -9.71 -1.75 -34.98
C THR A 357 -8.72 -1.18 -36.00
N PRO A 358 -8.27 0.11 -35.92
CA PRO A 358 -7.31 0.66 -36.86
C PRO A 358 -5.91 0.00 -36.85
N PHE A 359 -5.57 -0.70 -35.77
CA PHE A 359 -4.25 -1.28 -35.53
C PHE A 359 -4.26 -2.81 -35.50
N GLY A 360 -5.36 -3.43 -35.95
CA GLY A 360 -5.53 -4.88 -35.96
C GLY A 360 -4.54 -5.64 -36.84
N ASP A 361 -3.95 -4.99 -37.84
CA ASP A 361 -2.90 -5.55 -38.69
C ASP A 361 -1.48 -5.36 -38.12
N GLU A 362 -1.33 -4.54 -37.07
CA GLU A 362 -0.04 -4.21 -36.45
C GLU A 362 0.19 -4.91 -35.11
N ILE A 363 -0.89 -5.26 -34.42
CA ILE A 363 -0.85 -5.84 -33.06
C ILE A 363 -1.71 -7.11 -33.03
N ASP A 364 -1.08 -8.22 -32.68
CA ASP A 364 -1.79 -9.47 -32.46
C ASP A 364 -2.49 -9.50 -31.11
N PRO A 365 -3.72 -10.03 -31.00
CA PRO A 365 -4.35 -10.30 -29.74
C PRO A 365 -3.55 -11.32 -28.93
N GLU A 366 -3.29 -11.02 -27.66
CA GLU A 366 -2.55 -11.92 -26.76
C GLU A 366 -3.30 -12.12 -25.44
N SER A 367 -3.12 -13.28 -24.80
CA SER A 367 -3.65 -13.60 -23.48
C SER A 367 -2.55 -14.13 -22.57
N PHE A 368 -2.30 -13.44 -21.49
CA PHE A 368 -1.34 -13.82 -20.46
C PHE A 368 -2.11 -14.35 -19.24
N SER A 369 -2.00 -15.64 -18.95
CA SER A 369 -2.77 -16.32 -17.90
C SER A 369 -1.87 -17.01 -16.87
N GLY A 370 -2.45 -17.44 -15.75
CA GLY A 370 -1.72 -18.10 -14.66
C GLY A 370 -0.94 -17.12 -13.78
N LEU A 371 -1.25 -15.82 -13.85
CA LEU A 371 -0.60 -14.75 -13.09
C LEU A 371 -0.99 -14.83 -11.60
N LYS A 372 0.00 -14.96 -10.69
CA LYS A 372 -0.21 -15.19 -9.26
C LYS A 372 0.55 -14.15 -8.41
N PRO A 373 0.03 -13.80 -7.20
CA PRO A 373 -1.30 -14.18 -6.72
C PRO A 373 -2.43 -13.57 -7.55
N SER A 374 -3.60 -14.20 -7.52
CA SER A 374 -4.84 -13.61 -8.03
C SER A 374 -5.82 -13.44 -6.89
N GLY A 375 -6.17 -12.18 -6.59
CA GLY A 375 -6.93 -11.81 -5.40
C GLY A 375 -6.05 -11.49 -4.17
N ALA A 376 -6.70 -11.21 -3.05
CA ALA A 376 -6.03 -10.80 -1.82
C ALA A 376 -5.21 -11.93 -1.20
N ASP A 377 -3.89 -11.79 -1.18
CA ASP A 377 -2.95 -12.70 -0.52
C ASP A 377 -2.10 -11.94 0.51
N PHE A 378 -2.60 -11.85 1.73
CA PHE A 378 -1.91 -11.18 2.83
C PHE A 378 -0.63 -11.90 3.28
N VAL A 379 -0.51 -13.21 3.05
CA VAL A 379 0.73 -13.94 3.35
C VAL A 379 1.82 -13.53 2.37
N ALA A 380 1.49 -13.38 1.09
CA ALA A 380 2.41 -12.85 0.08
C ALA A 380 2.77 -11.39 0.37
N GLU A 381 1.82 -10.55 0.81
CA GLU A 381 2.08 -9.16 1.20
C GLU A 381 3.09 -9.06 2.35
N HIS A 382 2.90 -9.84 3.40
CA HIS A 382 3.85 -9.89 4.50
C HIS A 382 5.22 -10.43 4.06
N ALA A 383 5.26 -11.42 3.16
CA ALA A 383 6.50 -11.99 2.64
C ALA A 383 7.29 -10.95 1.84
N ASP A 384 6.66 -10.18 0.96
CA ASP A 384 7.27 -9.08 0.20
C ASP A 384 7.92 -8.05 1.15
N TRP A 385 7.18 -7.64 2.19
CA TRP A 385 7.68 -6.70 3.19
C TRP A 385 8.89 -7.24 3.98
N PHE A 386 8.82 -8.48 4.46
CA PHE A 386 9.93 -9.11 5.18
C PHE A 386 11.16 -9.34 4.31
N ASP A 387 10.95 -9.65 3.03
CA ASP A 387 12.05 -9.83 2.08
C ASP A 387 12.80 -8.52 1.87
N VAL A 388 12.09 -7.43 1.63
CA VAL A 388 12.69 -6.10 1.46
C VAL A 388 13.38 -5.60 2.74
N ILE A 389 12.85 -5.90 3.93
CA ILE A 389 13.53 -5.58 5.20
C ILE A 389 14.89 -6.29 5.30
N ARG A 390 15.02 -7.52 4.81
CA ARG A 390 16.26 -8.31 4.89
C ARG A 390 17.25 -8.00 3.79
N ASN A 391 16.73 -7.89 2.58
CA ASN A 391 17.54 -7.92 1.36
C ASN A 391 17.66 -6.56 0.69
N GLY A 392 16.90 -5.56 1.15
CA GLY A 392 16.79 -4.26 0.49
C GLY A 392 15.88 -4.31 -0.74
N GLY A 393 15.82 -3.19 -1.46
CA GLY A 393 14.91 -3.01 -2.59
C GLY A 393 13.66 -2.23 -2.19
N GLU A 394 12.59 -2.40 -2.98
CA GLU A 394 11.30 -1.72 -2.78
C GLU A 394 10.17 -2.73 -2.71
N THR A 395 9.25 -2.51 -1.78
CA THR A 395 8.02 -3.30 -1.67
C THR A 395 7.08 -2.98 -2.83
N LYS A 396 6.17 -3.90 -3.15
CA LYS A 396 5.17 -3.68 -4.20
C LYS A 396 4.20 -2.53 -3.88
N GLY A 397 3.95 -2.29 -2.61
CA GLY A 397 3.18 -1.15 -2.10
C GLY A 397 4.07 -0.12 -1.41
N ASN A 398 5.13 0.35 -2.06
CA ASN A 398 6.12 1.27 -1.48
C ASN A 398 5.56 2.67 -1.19
N ILE A 399 6.34 3.49 -0.48
CA ILE A 399 5.94 4.83 -0.08
C ILE A 399 5.67 5.77 -1.27
N ASP A 400 6.38 5.60 -2.39
CA ASP A 400 6.22 6.46 -3.57
C ASP A 400 4.87 6.22 -4.26
N LEU A 401 4.49 4.96 -4.44
CA LEU A 401 3.16 4.58 -4.92
C LEU A 401 2.08 5.04 -3.95
N SER A 402 2.29 4.80 -2.65
CA SER A 402 1.32 5.10 -1.59
C SER A 402 1.02 6.59 -1.51
N MET A 403 2.04 7.46 -1.64
CA MET A 403 1.84 8.90 -1.60
C MET A 403 1.07 9.39 -2.84
N ARG A 404 1.38 8.88 -4.03
CA ARG A 404 0.66 9.22 -5.26
C ARG A 404 -0.82 8.84 -5.19
N ALA A 405 -1.11 7.65 -4.70
CA ALA A 405 -2.48 7.19 -4.47
C ALA A 405 -3.19 8.02 -3.39
N GLN A 406 -2.49 8.39 -2.31
CA GLN A 406 -3.03 9.25 -1.25
C GLN A 406 -3.40 10.63 -1.78
N VAL A 407 -2.63 11.22 -2.69
CA VAL A 407 -2.99 12.50 -3.34
C VAL A 407 -4.29 12.35 -4.13
N VAL A 408 -4.46 11.28 -4.90
CA VAL A 408 -5.73 11.02 -5.62
C VAL A 408 -6.90 10.92 -4.65
N ILE A 409 -6.76 10.12 -3.57
CA ILE A 409 -7.81 9.89 -2.56
C ILE A 409 -8.18 11.21 -1.85
N SER A 410 -7.18 11.95 -1.40
CA SER A 410 -7.41 13.18 -0.63
C SER A 410 -8.02 14.30 -1.50
N LEU A 411 -7.53 14.46 -2.74
CA LEU A 411 -8.12 15.44 -3.66
C LEU A 411 -9.52 15.04 -4.10
N ALA A 412 -9.82 13.74 -4.22
CA ALA A 412 -11.17 13.27 -4.51
C ALA A 412 -12.14 13.62 -3.36
N GLU A 413 -11.73 13.42 -2.09
CA GLU A 413 -12.55 13.85 -0.94
C GLU A 413 -12.75 15.37 -0.92
N MET A 414 -11.68 16.15 -1.16
CA MET A 414 -11.78 17.61 -1.21
C MET A 414 -12.71 18.05 -2.34
N SER A 415 -12.55 17.45 -3.53
CA SER A 415 -13.39 17.74 -4.70
C SER A 415 -14.87 17.48 -4.43
N GLU A 416 -15.19 16.33 -3.85
CA GLU A 416 -16.56 15.96 -3.48
C GLU A 416 -17.15 16.93 -2.45
N ARG A 417 -16.43 17.17 -1.35
CA ARG A 417 -16.94 18.00 -0.24
C ARG A 417 -17.03 19.50 -0.56
N MET A 418 -16.17 19.98 -1.45
CA MET A 418 -16.11 21.40 -1.84
C MET A 418 -16.82 21.69 -3.16
N SER A 419 -17.27 20.66 -3.88
CA SER A 419 -17.84 20.75 -5.24
C SER A 419 -16.91 21.47 -6.22
N LEU A 420 -15.61 21.12 -6.19
CA LEU A 420 -14.55 21.72 -7.00
C LEU A 420 -13.79 20.69 -7.81
N THR A 421 -13.34 21.03 -9.00
CA THR A 421 -12.22 20.34 -9.66
C THR A 421 -10.91 20.95 -9.15
N LEU A 422 -10.02 20.10 -8.66
CA LEU A 422 -8.77 20.50 -8.03
C LEU A 422 -7.57 20.17 -8.90
N LEU A 423 -6.65 21.11 -8.99
CA LEU A 423 -5.33 20.96 -9.61
C LEU A 423 -4.28 20.76 -8.52
N PHE A 424 -3.28 19.94 -8.82
CA PHE A 424 -2.17 19.68 -7.91
C PHE A 424 -0.82 19.89 -8.61
N ASP A 425 0.05 20.62 -7.95
CA ASP A 425 1.45 20.78 -8.36
C ASP A 425 2.36 19.95 -7.44
N GLU A 426 3.01 18.94 -8.00
CA GLU A 426 3.87 18.00 -7.27
C GLU A 426 5.05 18.72 -6.59
N LYS A 427 5.65 19.71 -7.27
CA LYS A 427 6.88 20.36 -6.79
C LYS A 427 6.63 21.27 -5.59
N SER A 428 5.57 22.06 -5.66
CA SER A 428 5.19 22.97 -4.57
C SER A 428 4.23 22.33 -3.56
N ARG A 429 3.68 21.14 -3.88
CA ARG A 429 2.63 20.46 -3.12
C ARG A 429 1.36 21.31 -2.93
N LYS A 430 1.15 22.28 -3.81
CA LYS A 430 0.00 23.20 -3.75
C LYS A 430 -1.21 22.63 -4.48
N ILE A 431 -2.37 22.96 -3.92
CA ILE A 431 -3.67 22.66 -4.52
C ILE A 431 -4.28 23.97 -4.99
N THR A 432 -4.80 23.99 -6.22
CA THR A 432 -5.49 25.16 -6.77
C THR A 432 -6.78 24.75 -7.47
N THR A 433 -7.68 25.72 -7.65
CA THR A 433 -8.82 25.59 -8.57
C THR A 433 -8.36 25.81 -10.01
N GLY A 434 -9.23 25.52 -10.99
CA GLY A 434 -8.98 25.85 -12.41
C GLY A 434 -8.78 27.33 -12.70
N THR A 435 -9.19 28.21 -11.78
CA THR A 435 -8.99 29.69 -11.86
C THR A 435 -7.69 30.15 -11.19
N GLY A 436 -6.88 29.23 -10.64
CA GLY A 436 -5.62 29.51 -9.97
C GLY A 436 -5.73 29.92 -8.50
N GLN A 437 -6.93 29.86 -7.90
CA GLN A 437 -7.09 30.13 -6.47
C GLN A 437 -6.51 28.96 -5.66
N GLU A 438 -5.63 29.26 -4.68
CA GLU A 438 -5.09 28.25 -3.76
C GLU A 438 -6.17 27.72 -2.82
N VAL A 439 -6.20 26.39 -2.64
CA VAL A 439 -7.14 25.67 -1.78
C VAL A 439 -6.34 25.00 -0.67
N GLN A 440 -6.74 25.27 0.57
CA GLN A 440 -6.10 24.62 1.71
C GLN A 440 -6.56 23.16 1.86
N PRO A 441 -5.65 22.22 2.17
CA PRO A 441 -6.01 20.84 2.46
C PRO A 441 -7.03 20.76 3.60
N LEU A 442 -7.91 19.76 3.55
CA LEU A 442 -8.73 19.39 4.70
C LEU A 442 -7.84 18.99 5.88
N ASN A 443 -8.31 19.28 7.09
CA ASN A 443 -7.60 18.97 8.33
C ASN A 443 -8.61 18.65 9.44
N TYR A 444 -8.10 18.19 10.59
CA TYR A 444 -8.91 18.02 11.78
C TYR A 444 -9.53 19.37 12.21
N PRO A 445 -10.75 19.33 12.81
CA PRO A 445 -11.32 20.53 13.40
C PRO A 445 -10.38 21.09 14.48
N ALA A 446 -10.23 22.40 14.52
CA ALA A 446 -9.45 23.10 15.54
C ALA A 446 -10.06 22.95 16.94
#